data_f8cd065eec62158b3c11ac88c1284f18
#
_entry.id   f8cd065eec62158b3c11ac88c1284f18
#
_cell.length_a   1.000
_cell.length_b   1.000
_cell.length_c   1.000
_cell.angle_alpha   90.00
_cell.angle_beta   90.00
_cell.angle_gamma   90.00
#
_symmetry.space_group_name_H-M   'P 1'
#
loop_
_entity.id
_entity.type
_entity.pdbx_description
1 polymer ?
#
loop_
_entity_poly.entity_id
_entity_poly.type
_entity_poly.pdbx_seq_one_letter_code
_entity_poly.pdbx_strand_id
1 'polypeptide(L)'
;MISPSNREVDISLDRVYGKSDNEFIGMCRREVMDAFMRNRASDLGATLINGLVTSIDTGDNNQGPYKLSYSDFTNGDKKGELKELTVDLLIGADGANSRVAKAMDAGDYKVAIAFQERIKLPKEEMSYYEDLAEMYVGTDVSPDFYGWVFPKYDHVAVGTGTMQKNQSLIKGLQEGVRNRAKKRLVNGEVIKVEAHPIPEHPRPRRVVGLSLIHI
;
A
#
# COMPACT_ATOMS: atom_id res chain seq x y z
N MET A 1 16.87 13.66 -0.45
CA MET A 1 15.93 14.33 0.49
C MET A 1 15.94 15.83 0.26
N ILE A 2 14.79 16.47 0.34
CA ILE A 2 14.62 17.91 0.05
C ILE A 2 14.05 18.60 1.30
N SER A 3 14.83 19.55 1.85
CA SER A 3 14.50 20.30 3.08
C SER A 3 13.40 21.33 2.84
N PRO A 4 12.79 21.93 3.90
CA PRO A 4 11.81 23.01 3.75
C PRO A 4 12.33 24.24 2.98
N SER A 5 13.64 24.50 2.99
CA SER A 5 14.28 25.55 2.21
C SER A 5 14.67 25.12 0.78
N ASN A 6 14.19 23.96 0.33
CA ASN A 6 14.53 23.32 -0.95
C ASN A 6 16.03 23.05 -1.15
N ARG A 7 16.77 22.86 -0.06
CA ARG A 7 18.13 22.32 -0.13
C ARG A 7 18.04 20.82 -0.33
N GLU A 8 18.79 20.31 -1.30
CA GLU A 8 18.83 18.90 -1.64
C GLU A 8 19.99 18.21 -0.91
N VAL A 9 19.73 17.03 -0.39
CA VAL A 9 20.73 16.11 0.16
C VAL A 9 20.60 14.80 -0.60
N ASP A 10 21.63 14.47 -1.35
CA ASP A 10 21.73 13.19 -2.03
C ASP A 10 22.24 12.13 -1.06
N ILE A 11 21.46 11.05 -0.92
CA ILE A 11 21.76 9.89 -0.09
C ILE A 11 21.89 8.68 -1.02
N SER A 12 23.11 8.45 -1.50
CA SER A 12 23.41 7.28 -2.31
C SER A 12 23.42 6.02 -1.43
N LEU A 13 22.82 4.93 -1.93
CA LEU A 13 22.87 3.62 -1.26
C LEU A 13 24.31 3.14 -1.13
N ASP A 14 25.16 3.38 -2.11
CA ASP A 14 26.60 3.07 -2.09
C ASP A 14 27.33 3.70 -0.91
N ARG A 15 26.90 4.88 -0.46
CA ARG A 15 27.49 5.55 0.71
C ARG A 15 27.05 4.93 2.03
N VAL A 16 25.87 4.34 2.06
CA VAL A 16 25.29 3.76 3.29
C VAL A 16 25.79 2.34 3.51
N TYR A 17 25.84 1.55 2.45
CA TYR A 17 26.10 0.10 2.52
C TYR A 17 27.42 -0.32 1.87
N GLY A 18 28.14 0.62 1.23
CA GLY A 18 29.27 0.32 0.38
C GLY A 18 28.84 -0.04 -1.05
N LYS A 19 29.78 -0.11 -1.98
CA LYS A 19 29.48 -0.53 -3.35
C LYS A 19 29.13 -2.01 -3.37
N SER A 20 27.87 -2.33 -3.58
CA SER A 20 27.36 -3.69 -3.71
C SER A 20 26.29 -3.71 -4.79
N ASP A 21 26.43 -4.59 -5.75
CA ASP A 21 25.44 -4.81 -6.81
C ASP A 21 24.15 -5.49 -6.28
N ASN A 22 24.13 -5.88 -4.99
CA ASN A 22 23.02 -6.58 -4.37
C ASN A 22 22.09 -5.69 -3.56
N GLU A 23 22.42 -4.41 -3.38
CA GLU A 23 21.66 -3.49 -2.53
C GLU A 23 20.94 -2.45 -3.38
N PHE A 24 19.62 -2.57 -3.47
CA PHE A 24 18.77 -1.66 -4.23
C PHE A 24 17.40 -1.49 -3.58
N ILE A 25 16.74 -0.38 -3.89
CA ILE A 25 15.33 -0.17 -3.57
C ILE A 25 14.51 -0.43 -4.83
N GLY A 26 13.85 -1.59 -4.87
CA GLY A 26 13.00 -1.96 -6.01
C GLY A 26 11.73 -1.13 -6.09
N MET A 27 11.49 -0.49 -7.22
CA MET A 27 10.26 0.24 -7.52
C MET A 27 9.50 -0.48 -8.64
N CYS A 28 8.31 -0.97 -8.33
CA CYS A 28 7.46 -1.58 -9.36
C CYS A 28 5.99 -1.19 -9.18
N ARG A 29 5.22 -1.37 -10.23
CA ARG A 29 3.75 -1.22 -10.18
C ARG A 29 3.14 -2.39 -9.43
N ARG A 30 2.28 -2.11 -8.46
CA ARG A 30 1.64 -3.13 -7.63
C ARG A 30 0.81 -4.11 -8.45
N GLU A 31 0.11 -3.65 -9.48
CA GLU A 31 -0.66 -4.52 -10.37
C GLU A 31 0.20 -5.60 -11.05
N VAL A 32 1.45 -5.29 -11.39
CA VAL A 32 2.40 -6.25 -11.97
C VAL A 32 2.90 -7.24 -10.93
N MET A 33 3.33 -6.72 -9.78
CA MET A 33 3.83 -7.54 -8.67
C MET A 33 2.73 -8.45 -8.11
N ASP A 34 1.53 -7.91 -7.89
CA ASP A 34 0.42 -8.67 -7.31
C ASP A 34 -0.05 -9.76 -8.28
N ALA A 35 -0.07 -9.49 -9.59
CA ALA A 35 -0.37 -10.50 -10.61
C ALA A 35 0.69 -11.62 -10.64
N PHE A 36 1.97 -11.24 -10.59
CA PHE A 36 3.07 -12.21 -10.53
C PHE A 36 2.96 -13.15 -9.32
N MET A 37 2.77 -12.56 -8.12
CA MET A 37 2.68 -13.36 -6.88
C MET A 37 1.44 -14.26 -6.86
N ARG A 38 0.31 -13.77 -7.34
CA ARG A 38 -0.92 -14.55 -7.46
C ARG A 38 -0.78 -15.73 -8.43
N ASN A 39 -0.20 -15.49 -9.61
CA ASN A 39 0.05 -16.54 -10.59
C ASN A 39 1.01 -17.59 -10.03
N ARG A 40 2.09 -17.16 -9.38
CA ARG A 40 3.04 -18.07 -8.71
C ARG A 40 2.36 -18.95 -7.66
N ALA A 41 1.46 -18.38 -6.86
CA ALA A 41 0.70 -19.18 -5.87
C ALA A 41 -0.19 -20.22 -6.56
N SER A 42 -0.87 -19.84 -7.65
CA SER A 42 -1.69 -20.74 -8.45
C SER A 42 -0.87 -21.88 -9.08
N ASP A 43 0.29 -21.56 -9.66
CA ASP A 43 1.21 -22.53 -10.25
C ASP A 43 1.75 -23.54 -9.23
N LEU A 44 1.82 -23.15 -7.96
CA LEU A 44 2.17 -24.01 -6.83
C LEU A 44 0.98 -24.77 -6.21
N GLY A 45 -0.19 -24.72 -6.84
CA GLY A 45 -1.36 -25.50 -6.45
C GLY A 45 -2.39 -24.78 -5.59
N ALA A 46 -2.24 -23.47 -5.36
CA ALA A 46 -3.28 -22.70 -4.67
C ALA A 46 -4.50 -22.48 -5.58
N THR A 47 -5.71 -22.69 -5.04
CA THR A 47 -6.95 -22.36 -5.75
C THR A 47 -7.23 -20.86 -5.62
N LEU A 48 -7.32 -20.18 -6.75
CA LEU A 48 -7.67 -18.76 -6.80
C LEU A 48 -9.18 -18.60 -6.96
N ILE A 49 -9.79 -17.85 -6.04
CA ILE A 49 -11.21 -17.50 -6.09
C ILE A 49 -11.31 -15.97 -6.31
N ASN A 50 -11.93 -15.56 -7.41
CA ASN A 50 -12.25 -14.15 -7.64
C ASN A 50 -13.51 -13.78 -6.85
N GLY A 51 -13.36 -13.56 -5.56
CA GLY A 51 -14.49 -13.38 -4.64
C GLY A 51 -14.28 -12.26 -3.63
N LEU A 52 -15.40 -11.77 -3.11
CA LEU A 52 -15.45 -10.84 -1.99
C LEU A 52 -16.03 -11.53 -0.77
N VAL A 53 -15.23 -11.75 0.26
CA VAL A 53 -15.72 -12.27 1.54
C VAL A 53 -16.69 -11.27 2.17
N THR A 54 -17.90 -11.71 2.47
CA THR A 54 -18.98 -10.88 3.03
C THR A 54 -19.19 -11.12 4.51
N SER A 55 -19.02 -12.35 4.99
CA SER A 55 -19.06 -12.70 6.40
C SER A 55 -18.03 -13.76 6.76
N ILE A 56 -17.66 -13.78 8.03
CA ILE A 56 -16.72 -14.73 8.63
C ILE A 56 -17.32 -15.19 9.95
N ASP A 57 -17.54 -16.49 10.07
CA ASP A 57 -17.85 -17.15 11.33
C ASP A 57 -16.56 -17.85 11.81
N THR A 58 -16.11 -17.48 12.98
CA THR A 58 -14.84 -17.97 13.55
C THR A 58 -15.03 -19.20 14.46
N GLY A 59 -16.26 -19.68 14.60
CA GLY A 59 -16.60 -20.75 15.52
C GLY A 59 -16.47 -20.35 16.99
N ASP A 60 -16.67 -21.29 17.87
CA ASP A 60 -16.58 -21.07 19.31
C ASP A 60 -15.18 -20.66 19.75
N ASN A 61 -15.07 -19.54 20.47
CA ASN A 61 -13.79 -19.01 20.97
C ASN A 61 -12.72 -18.76 19.88
N ASN A 62 -13.13 -18.51 18.63
CA ASN A 62 -12.22 -18.34 17.49
C ASN A 62 -11.32 -19.57 17.22
N GLN A 63 -11.80 -20.77 17.46
CA GLN A 63 -11.03 -22.01 17.26
C GLN A 63 -11.38 -22.75 15.97
N GLY A 64 -12.30 -22.19 15.17
CA GLY A 64 -12.77 -22.82 13.96
C GLY A 64 -13.71 -24.04 14.21
N PRO A 65 -14.10 -24.76 13.17
CA PRO A 65 -13.77 -24.47 11.77
C PRO A 65 -14.28 -23.08 11.35
N TYR A 66 -13.51 -22.43 10.49
CA TYR A 66 -13.86 -21.07 10.02
C TYR A 66 -14.78 -21.19 8.81
N LYS A 67 -15.96 -20.56 8.88
CA LYS A 67 -16.91 -20.50 7.76
C LYS A 67 -16.90 -19.13 7.13
N LEU A 68 -16.72 -19.10 5.83
CA LEU A 68 -16.65 -17.88 5.03
C LEU A 68 -17.85 -17.85 4.08
N SER A 69 -18.64 -16.77 4.09
CA SER A 69 -19.55 -16.50 2.99
C SER A 69 -18.89 -15.47 2.07
N TYR A 70 -18.98 -15.67 0.77
CA TYR A 70 -18.39 -14.76 -0.22
C TYR A 70 -19.23 -14.65 -1.48
N SER A 71 -19.15 -13.51 -2.15
CA SER A 71 -19.69 -13.33 -3.48
C SER A 71 -18.62 -13.72 -4.51
N ASP A 72 -18.90 -14.74 -5.32
CA ASP A 72 -18.01 -15.22 -6.37
C ASP A 72 -18.28 -14.48 -7.68
N PHE A 73 -17.28 -13.86 -8.24
CA PHE A 73 -17.33 -13.11 -9.51
C PHE A 73 -16.65 -13.84 -10.67
N THR A 74 -16.30 -15.10 -10.50
CA THR A 74 -15.54 -15.89 -11.49
C THR A 74 -16.25 -15.95 -12.84
N ASN A 75 -17.59 -15.98 -12.85
CA ASN A 75 -18.40 -16.01 -14.07
C ASN A 75 -18.66 -14.62 -14.70
N GLY A 76 -18.02 -13.54 -14.18
CA GLY A 76 -18.19 -12.18 -14.69
C GLY A 76 -19.51 -11.50 -14.29
N ASP A 77 -20.34 -12.10 -13.47
CA ASP A 77 -21.55 -11.49 -12.95
C ASP A 77 -21.18 -10.33 -12.00
N LYS A 78 -21.78 -9.16 -12.25
CA LYS A 78 -21.53 -7.95 -11.43
C LYS A 78 -22.06 -8.07 -9.99
N LYS A 79 -23.05 -8.91 -9.75
CA LYS A 79 -23.61 -9.15 -8.40
C LYS A 79 -22.85 -10.21 -7.64
N GLY A 80 -22.18 -11.11 -8.35
CA GLY A 80 -21.55 -12.31 -7.81
C GLY A 80 -22.58 -13.36 -7.33
N GLU A 81 -22.18 -14.59 -7.31
CA GLU A 81 -22.94 -15.70 -6.74
C GLU A 81 -22.54 -15.89 -5.28
N LEU A 82 -23.52 -15.95 -4.36
CA LEU A 82 -23.21 -16.17 -2.95
C LEU A 82 -22.81 -17.65 -2.74
N LYS A 83 -21.62 -17.85 -2.18
CA LYS A 83 -21.05 -19.16 -1.87
C LYS A 83 -20.52 -19.22 -0.45
N GLU A 84 -20.34 -20.43 0.04
CA GLU A 84 -19.75 -20.70 1.34
C GLU A 84 -18.53 -21.61 1.22
N LEU A 85 -17.58 -21.40 2.12
CA LEU A 85 -16.37 -22.19 2.25
C LEU A 85 -16.07 -22.41 3.72
N THR A 86 -15.73 -23.65 4.08
CA THR A 86 -15.26 -23.99 5.42
C THR A 86 -13.78 -24.35 5.36
N VAL A 87 -12.96 -23.79 6.25
CA VAL A 87 -11.52 -24.02 6.32
C VAL A 87 -11.06 -24.24 7.76
N ASP A 88 -9.99 -25.00 7.93
CA ASP A 88 -9.40 -25.28 9.23
C ASP A 88 -8.51 -24.15 9.72
N LEU A 89 -7.92 -23.39 8.79
CA LEU A 89 -7.07 -22.26 9.08
C LEU A 89 -7.46 -21.05 8.20
N LEU A 90 -7.54 -19.88 8.79
CA LEU A 90 -7.83 -18.63 8.10
C LEU A 90 -6.69 -17.63 8.29
N ILE A 91 -6.13 -17.13 7.20
CA ILE A 91 -5.09 -16.09 7.22
C ILE A 91 -5.65 -14.80 6.63
N GLY A 92 -5.71 -13.74 7.44
CA GLY A 92 -6.10 -12.40 7.02
C GLY A 92 -4.93 -11.67 6.36
N ALA A 93 -4.99 -11.52 5.02
CA ALA A 93 -4.06 -10.70 4.24
C ALA A 93 -4.82 -9.60 3.46
N ASP A 94 -5.93 -9.13 4.01
CA ASP A 94 -6.95 -8.29 3.40
C ASP A 94 -6.78 -6.79 3.75
N GLY A 95 -5.58 -6.39 4.15
CA GLY A 95 -5.14 -5.00 4.27
C GLY A 95 -5.59 -4.26 5.53
N ALA A 96 -5.47 -2.94 5.52
CA ALA A 96 -5.69 -2.09 6.68
C ALA A 96 -7.12 -2.18 7.24
N ASN A 97 -8.12 -2.40 6.39
CA ASN A 97 -9.52 -2.52 6.76
C ASN A 97 -9.97 -3.99 6.92
N SER A 98 -9.04 -4.87 7.24
CA SER A 98 -9.20 -6.31 7.32
C SER A 98 -10.51 -6.76 7.99
N ARG A 99 -11.28 -7.56 7.28
CA ARG A 99 -12.48 -8.23 7.81
C ARG A 99 -12.10 -9.38 8.73
N VAL A 100 -11.03 -10.08 8.41
CA VAL A 100 -10.51 -11.16 9.25
C VAL A 100 -10.09 -10.59 10.61
N ALA A 101 -9.35 -9.48 10.63
CA ALA A 101 -8.95 -8.82 11.87
C ALA A 101 -10.15 -8.38 12.72
N LYS A 102 -11.21 -7.88 12.10
CA LYS A 102 -12.46 -7.53 12.80
C LYS A 102 -13.16 -8.76 13.37
N ALA A 103 -13.24 -9.85 12.60
CA ALA A 103 -13.89 -11.09 13.02
C ALA A 103 -13.19 -11.73 14.21
N MET A 104 -11.85 -11.65 14.29
CA MET A 104 -11.07 -12.20 15.41
C MET A 104 -10.86 -11.23 16.58
N ASP A 105 -11.47 -10.04 16.55
CA ASP A 105 -11.24 -8.98 17.55
C ASP A 105 -9.75 -8.67 17.76
N ALA A 106 -9.06 -8.39 16.65
CA ALA A 106 -7.61 -8.15 16.67
C ALA A 106 -7.21 -6.81 17.31
N GLY A 107 -8.18 -6.01 17.75
CA GLY A 107 -7.99 -4.66 18.28
C GLY A 107 -7.77 -3.62 17.20
N ASP A 108 -7.73 -2.36 17.62
CA ASP A 108 -7.56 -1.21 16.75
C ASP A 108 -6.12 -0.74 16.68
N TYR A 109 -5.81 0.05 15.66
CA TYR A 109 -4.54 0.75 15.50
C TYR A 109 -4.77 2.14 14.88
N LYS A 110 -3.80 3.02 15.09
CA LYS A 110 -3.79 4.32 14.43
C LYS A 110 -3.40 4.16 12.97
N VAL A 111 -4.01 4.97 12.12
CA VAL A 111 -3.70 5.03 10.69
C VAL A 111 -3.38 6.45 10.28
N ALA A 112 -2.33 6.60 9.47
CA ALA A 112 -2.14 7.76 8.63
C ALA A 112 -2.93 7.60 7.33
N ILE A 113 -3.33 8.69 6.72
CA ILE A 113 -3.91 8.69 5.38
C ILE A 113 -2.81 9.10 4.40
N ALA A 114 -2.50 8.21 3.47
CA ALA A 114 -1.67 8.52 2.32
C ALA A 114 -2.56 8.94 1.15
N PHE A 115 -2.16 10.00 0.47
CA PHE A 115 -2.80 10.49 -0.75
C PHE A 115 -1.74 10.62 -1.83
N GLN A 116 -2.00 10.13 -3.02
CA GLN A 116 -1.07 10.25 -4.14
C GLN A 116 -1.77 10.42 -5.47
N GLU A 117 -1.07 11.07 -6.37
CA GLU A 117 -1.37 11.15 -7.79
C GLU A 117 -0.34 10.34 -8.57
N ARG A 118 -0.78 9.53 -9.51
CA ARG A 118 0.09 8.96 -10.53
C ARG A 118 0.19 9.96 -11.68
N ILE A 119 1.38 10.41 -11.97
CA ILE A 119 1.64 11.43 -12.99
C ILE A 119 2.52 10.82 -14.07
N LYS A 120 1.97 10.72 -15.27
CA LYS A 120 2.73 10.30 -16.45
C LYS A 120 3.55 11.47 -16.94
N LEU A 121 4.86 11.27 -17.03
CA LEU A 121 5.81 12.26 -17.53
C LEU A 121 6.27 11.90 -18.93
N PRO A 122 6.67 12.87 -19.76
CA PRO A 122 7.44 12.63 -20.96
C PRO A 122 8.73 11.86 -20.66
N LYS A 123 9.26 11.16 -21.67
CA LYS A 123 10.42 10.28 -21.49
C LYS A 123 11.67 11.02 -20.96
N GLU A 124 11.85 12.28 -21.39
CA GLU A 124 12.98 13.09 -20.96
C GLU A 124 12.92 13.42 -19.47
N GLU A 125 11.75 13.77 -18.95
CA GLU A 125 11.53 14.03 -17.53
C GLU A 125 11.56 12.73 -16.70
N MET A 126 11.08 11.61 -17.25
CA MET A 126 11.17 10.31 -16.59
C MET A 126 12.61 9.84 -16.40
N SER A 127 13.54 10.16 -17.32
CA SER A 127 14.95 9.78 -17.20
C SER A 127 15.61 10.38 -15.96
N TYR A 128 15.15 11.54 -15.48
CA TYR A 128 15.62 12.13 -14.21
C TYR A 128 15.27 11.26 -13.00
N TYR A 129 14.13 10.56 -13.04
CA TYR A 129 13.64 9.73 -11.94
C TYR A 129 14.03 8.25 -12.07
N GLU A 130 14.79 7.85 -13.09
CA GLU A 130 15.09 6.45 -13.37
C GLU A 130 15.73 5.74 -12.16
N ASP A 131 16.68 6.42 -11.49
CA ASP A 131 17.38 5.91 -10.30
C ASP A 131 17.19 6.82 -9.07
N LEU A 132 16.17 7.67 -9.07
CA LEU A 132 15.99 8.68 -8.04
C LEU A 132 14.59 8.64 -7.43
N ALA A 133 14.52 8.48 -6.11
CA ALA A 133 13.32 8.70 -5.31
C ALA A 133 13.48 9.98 -4.47
N GLU A 134 12.58 10.93 -4.63
CA GLU A 134 12.60 12.17 -3.88
C GLU A 134 11.70 12.10 -2.65
N MET A 135 12.20 12.58 -1.51
CA MET A 135 11.45 12.75 -0.27
C MET A 135 11.51 14.21 0.17
N TYR A 136 10.36 14.82 0.34
CA TYR A 136 10.18 16.21 0.75
C TYR A 136 9.78 16.28 2.21
N VAL A 137 10.49 17.06 3.02
CA VAL A 137 10.16 17.32 4.43
C VAL A 137 9.79 18.76 4.63
N GLY A 138 8.83 19.01 5.51
CA GLY A 138 8.33 20.35 5.84
C GLY A 138 6.82 20.36 6.07
N THR A 139 6.34 21.31 6.85
CA THR A 139 4.91 21.42 7.22
C THR A 139 3.99 21.74 6.05
N ASP A 140 4.54 22.26 4.97
CA ASP A 140 3.86 22.54 3.70
C ASP A 140 3.56 21.28 2.88
N VAL A 141 4.29 20.19 3.12
CA VAL A 141 4.08 18.89 2.45
C VAL A 141 3.53 17.84 3.40
N SER A 142 3.87 17.88 4.68
CA SER A 142 3.27 17.11 5.75
C SER A 142 3.73 17.60 7.13
N PRO A 143 2.84 17.74 8.13
CA PRO A 143 3.22 18.13 9.49
C PRO A 143 3.86 17.00 10.30
N ASP A 144 3.59 15.72 9.93
CA ASP A 144 3.90 14.53 10.73
C ASP A 144 4.39 13.33 9.89
N PHE A 145 4.54 13.55 8.59
CA PHE A 145 5.01 12.57 7.61
C PHE A 145 6.01 13.24 6.64
N TYR A 146 5.95 12.87 5.36
CA TYR A 146 6.73 13.47 4.29
C TYR A 146 5.95 13.47 2.97
N GLY A 147 6.36 14.30 2.03
CA GLY A 147 5.94 14.21 0.65
C GLY A 147 6.92 13.37 -0.17
N TRP A 148 6.47 12.78 -1.26
CA TRP A 148 7.33 11.96 -2.12
C TRP A 148 7.06 12.16 -3.60
N VAL A 149 8.11 11.91 -4.40
CA VAL A 149 8.03 11.64 -5.83
C VAL A 149 8.82 10.35 -6.08
N PHE A 150 8.10 9.26 -6.35
CA PHE A 150 8.68 7.93 -6.53
C PHE A 150 8.46 7.42 -7.95
N PRO A 151 9.50 6.98 -8.64
CA PRO A 151 9.38 6.41 -9.98
C PRO A 151 8.61 5.09 -9.97
N LYS A 152 7.83 4.86 -11.03
CA LYS A 152 7.03 3.64 -11.26
C LYS A 152 7.12 3.18 -12.72
N TYR A 153 8.32 3.18 -13.30
CA TYR A 153 8.65 2.80 -14.65
C TYR A 153 8.19 3.82 -15.72
N ASP A 154 6.89 4.02 -15.91
CA ASP A 154 6.30 4.87 -16.96
C ASP A 154 5.60 6.12 -16.41
N HIS A 155 5.61 6.27 -15.10
CA HIS A 155 5.03 7.42 -14.38
C HIS A 155 5.72 7.60 -13.04
N VAL A 156 5.43 8.70 -12.37
CA VAL A 156 5.83 8.93 -10.98
C VAL A 156 4.60 8.90 -10.07
N ALA A 157 4.75 8.40 -8.86
CA ALA A 157 3.78 8.53 -7.78
C ALA A 157 4.16 9.75 -6.94
N VAL A 158 3.37 10.80 -6.99
CA VAL A 158 3.54 12.04 -6.24
C VAL A 158 2.53 12.07 -5.11
N GLY A 159 2.98 12.11 -3.88
CA GLY A 159 2.05 12.00 -2.78
C GLY A 159 2.56 12.53 -1.44
N THR A 160 1.69 12.47 -0.47
CA THR A 160 1.93 12.82 0.93
C THR A 160 1.12 11.94 1.86
N GLY A 161 1.44 11.95 3.13
CA GLY A 161 0.67 11.29 4.18
C GLY A 161 0.52 12.20 5.40
N THR A 162 -0.52 11.95 6.20
CA THR A 162 -0.70 12.60 7.51
C THR A 162 -1.59 11.77 8.42
N MET A 163 -1.36 11.87 9.72
CA MET A 163 -2.22 11.32 10.77
C MET A 163 -3.40 12.23 11.11
N GLN A 164 -3.36 13.47 10.66
CA GLN A 164 -4.42 14.44 10.93
C GLN A 164 -5.70 14.05 10.17
N LYS A 165 -6.82 13.98 10.90
CA LYS A 165 -8.10 13.50 10.36
C LYS A 165 -8.80 14.52 9.45
N ASN A 166 -8.25 15.71 9.26
CA ASN A 166 -8.86 16.74 8.43
C ASN A 166 -8.64 16.47 6.95
N GLN A 167 -9.67 15.99 6.25
CA GLN A 167 -9.61 15.66 4.83
C GLN A 167 -9.28 16.87 3.93
N SER A 168 -9.62 18.09 4.34
CA SER A 168 -9.27 19.28 3.55
C SER A 168 -7.78 19.57 3.58
N LEU A 169 -7.08 19.20 4.64
CA LEU A 169 -5.66 19.38 4.80
C LEU A 169 -4.85 18.60 3.76
N ILE A 170 -5.25 17.33 3.48
CA ILE A 170 -4.47 16.43 2.62
C ILE A 170 -4.32 16.99 1.19
N LYS A 171 -5.32 17.69 0.68
CA LYS A 171 -5.25 18.34 -0.65
C LYS A 171 -4.24 19.47 -0.67
N GLY A 172 -4.22 20.29 0.37
CA GLY A 172 -3.23 21.38 0.51
C GLY A 172 -1.80 20.85 0.63
N LEU A 173 -1.61 19.75 1.39
CA LEU A 173 -0.31 19.10 1.50
C LEU A 173 0.16 18.51 0.16
N GLN A 174 -0.76 17.86 -0.59
CA GLN A 174 -0.48 17.36 -1.93
C GLN A 174 -0.08 18.50 -2.90
N GLU A 175 -0.79 19.61 -2.82
CA GLU A 175 -0.44 20.82 -3.59
C GLU A 175 0.94 21.35 -3.19
N GLY A 176 1.28 21.32 -1.91
CA GLY A 176 2.61 21.65 -1.40
C GLY A 176 3.70 20.80 -2.05
N VAL A 177 3.54 19.48 -2.11
CA VAL A 177 4.47 18.57 -2.80
C VAL A 177 4.60 18.94 -4.28
N ARG A 178 3.46 19.12 -4.97
CA ARG A 178 3.44 19.50 -6.39
C ARG A 178 4.14 20.82 -6.66
N ASN A 179 3.92 21.81 -5.81
CA ASN A 179 4.55 23.15 -5.95
C ASN A 179 6.07 23.07 -5.78
N ARG A 180 6.55 22.27 -4.85
CA ARG A 180 7.98 22.07 -4.62
C ARG A 180 8.65 21.27 -5.74
N ALA A 181 7.98 20.22 -6.25
CA ALA A 181 8.44 19.41 -7.39
C ALA A 181 8.12 20.03 -8.76
N LYS A 182 7.47 21.21 -8.81
CA LYS A 182 6.88 21.81 -10.03
C LYS A 182 7.80 21.81 -11.24
N LYS A 183 9.08 22.12 -11.09
CA LYS A 183 10.04 22.21 -12.20
C LYS A 183 10.22 20.86 -12.94
N ARG A 184 9.99 19.76 -12.25
CA ARG A 184 10.14 18.39 -12.75
C ARG A 184 8.83 17.74 -13.20
N LEU A 185 7.69 18.38 -12.88
CA LEU A 185 6.34 17.84 -13.15
C LEU A 185 5.56 18.67 -14.18
N VAL A 186 6.20 19.65 -14.84
CA VAL A 186 5.54 20.66 -15.69
C VAL A 186 4.68 20.04 -16.80
N ASN A 187 5.18 19.03 -17.46
CA ASN A 187 4.51 18.38 -18.60
C ASN A 187 3.79 17.07 -18.18
N GLY A 188 3.56 16.90 -16.89
CA GLY A 188 2.96 15.69 -16.35
C GLY A 188 1.45 15.67 -16.46
N GLU A 189 0.91 14.52 -16.88
CA GLU A 189 -0.51 14.23 -16.90
C GLU A 189 -0.91 13.36 -15.71
N VAL A 190 -1.90 13.80 -14.92
CA VAL A 190 -2.45 12.99 -13.81
C VAL A 190 -3.30 11.88 -14.39
N ILE A 191 -2.83 10.64 -14.31
CA ILE A 191 -3.53 9.46 -14.84
C ILE A 191 -4.37 8.73 -13.78
N LYS A 192 -4.08 8.92 -12.48
CA LYS A 192 -4.83 8.32 -11.39
C LYS A 192 -4.63 9.08 -10.08
N VAL A 193 -5.67 9.10 -9.25
CA VAL A 193 -5.63 9.62 -7.88
C VAL A 193 -6.03 8.49 -6.92
N GLU A 194 -5.28 8.33 -5.84
CA GLU A 194 -5.47 7.24 -4.87
C GLU A 194 -5.30 7.76 -3.44
N ALA A 195 -6.07 7.18 -2.52
CA ALA A 195 -5.89 7.40 -1.09
C ALA A 195 -6.00 6.07 -0.35
N HIS A 196 -5.07 5.83 0.57
CA HIS A 196 -5.02 4.58 1.33
C HIS A 196 -4.68 4.84 2.80
N PRO A 197 -5.31 4.12 3.75
CA PRO A 197 -4.87 4.12 5.13
C PRO A 197 -3.55 3.36 5.27
N ILE A 198 -2.62 3.93 6.02
CA ILE A 198 -1.34 3.30 6.37
C ILE A 198 -1.34 3.04 7.87
N PRO A 199 -1.34 1.78 8.32
CA PRO A 199 -1.20 1.46 9.75
C PRO A 199 0.17 1.89 10.27
N GLU A 200 0.19 2.57 11.43
CA GLU A 200 1.44 2.96 12.08
C GLU A 200 2.07 1.83 12.87
N HIS A 201 1.23 0.96 13.41
CA HIS A 201 1.64 -0.16 14.25
C HIS A 201 0.88 -1.42 13.88
N PRO A 202 1.44 -2.60 14.14
CA PRO A 202 0.68 -3.84 14.01
C PRO A 202 -0.49 -3.87 15.00
N ARG A 203 -1.54 -4.60 14.67
CA ARG A 203 -2.64 -4.82 15.61
C ARG A 203 -2.15 -5.52 16.89
N PRO A 204 -2.75 -5.24 18.05
CA PRO A 204 -2.37 -5.86 19.32
C PRO A 204 -2.47 -7.38 19.30
N ARG A 205 -3.56 -7.92 18.73
CA ARG A 205 -3.78 -9.35 18.57
C ARG A 205 -3.63 -9.74 17.10
N ARG A 206 -2.74 -10.68 16.82
CA ARG A 206 -2.44 -11.11 15.45
C ARG A 206 -2.75 -12.57 15.19
N VAL A 207 -2.92 -13.36 16.25
CA VAL A 207 -3.22 -14.79 16.20
C VAL A 207 -4.26 -15.12 17.24
N VAL A 208 -5.25 -15.94 16.90
CA VAL A 208 -6.24 -16.53 17.80
C VAL A 208 -6.43 -17.99 17.48
N GLY A 209 -6.93 -18.77 18.45
CA GLY A 209 -7.25 -20.19 18.27
C GLY A 209 -6.07 -21.12 18.05
N LEU A 210 -4.87 -20.60 17.82
CA LEU A 210 -3.66 -21.41 17.75
C LEU A 210 -3.07 -21.52 19.16
N SER A 211 -2.83 -22.75 19.63
CA SER A 211 -1.94 -22.98 20.77
C SER A 211 -0.57 -22.47 20.35
N LEU A 212 -0.10 -21.39 20.98
CA LEU A 212 1.25 -20.91 20.78
C LEU A 212 2.22 -21.95 21.29
N ILE A 213 2.67 -22.83 20.40
CA ILE A 213 3.92 -23.53 20.63
C ILE A 213 4.98 -22.47 20.46
N HIS A 214 5.65 -22.11 21.54
CA HIS A 214 6.78 -21.19 21.51
C HIS A 214 7.84 -21.79 20.59
N ILE A 215 8.08 -21.10 19.48
CA ILE A 215 9.27 -21.33 18.65
C ILE A 215 10.38 -20.45 19.19
#